data_7f9fa37bd78259f0c2f3ff57f30951d2
#
_entry.id   7f9fa37bd78259f0c2f3ff57f30951d2
#
_cell.length_a   1.000
_cell.length_b   1.000
_cell.length_c   1.000
_cell.angle_alpha   90.00
_cell.angle_beta   90.00
_cell.angle_gamma   90.00
#
_symmetry.space_group_name_H-M   'P 1'
#
loop_
_entity.id
_entity.type
_entity.pdbx_description
1 polymer ?
#
loop_
_entity_poly.entity_id
_entity_poly.type
_entity_poly.pdbx_seq_one_letter_code
_entity_poly.pdbx_strand_id
1 'polypeptide(L)'
;MRKFKIAFLSYRSAPFSGGQGIYVYELSRAFKDLGHKVDIISGPPYPKLADGINLIKLPGLDLFSTFNFRDRLNLFFNKKNKDFDDYYEFFIALIGGFPEMKTFGNRAKNYLSTRKEYDFVIDNQ
;
A
#
# COMPACT_ATOMS: atom_id res chain seq x y z
N MET A 1 11.58 -28.33 -0.30
CA MET A 1 10.35 -27.56 -0.06
C MET A 1 10.07 -26.69 -1.27
N ARG A 2 8.82 -26.65 -1.69
CA ARG A 2 8.41 -25.83 -2.82
C ARG A 2 8.51 -24.34 -2.47
N LYS A 3 9.11 -23.57 -3.37
CA LYS A 3 9.22 -22.11 -3.23
C LYS A 3 8.05 -21.43 -3.95
N PHE A 4 7.40 -20.50 -3.28
CA PHE A 4 6.27 -19.75 -3.82
C PHE A 4 6.64 -18.30 -4.06
N LYS A 5 5.92 -17.69 -5.01
CA LYS A 5 5.92 -16.24 -5.20
C LYS A 5 4.65 -15.66 -4.56
N ILE A 6 4.83 -14.83 -3.55
CA ILE A 6 3.76 -14.31 -2.69
C ILE A 6 3.64 -12.79 -2.90
N ALA A 7 2.44 -12.32 -3.20
CA ALA A 7 2.09 -10.91 -3.12
C ALA A 7 1.39 -10.63 -1.79
N PHE A 8 1.88 -9.65 -1.05
CA PHE A 8 1.33 -9.23 0.22
C PHE A 8 0.78 -7.81 0.09
N LEU A 9 -0.52 -7.65 0.29
CA LEU A 9 -1.19 -6.36 0.14
C LEU A 9 -1.29 -5.65 1.48
N SER A 10 -0.87 -4.39 1.54
CA SER A 10 -1.04 -3.54 2.72
C SER A 10 -1.34 -2.11 2.29
N TYR A 11 -2.55 -1.64 2.58
CA TYR A 11 -2.96 -0.31 2.09
C TYR A 11 -2.23 0.86 2.77
N ARG A 12 -1.76 0.66 4.00
CA ARG A 12 -0.87 1.58 4.71
C ARG A 12 -0.07 0.83 5.76
N SER A 13 1.22 1.08 5.83
CA SER A 13 2.12 0.34 6.72
C SER A 13 3.22 1.23 7.25
N ALA A 14 2.83 2.30 7.98
CA ALA A 14 3.79 3.22 8.58
C ALA A 14 4.86 2.44 9.38
N PRO A 15 6.15 2.67 9.10
CA PRO A 15 7.22 1.81 9.63
C PRO A 15 7.43 1.94 11.13
N PHE A 16 7.02 3.06 11.72
CA PHE A 16 7.31 3.37 13.12
C PHE A 16 6.05 3.62 13.97
N SER A 17 4.86 3.47 13.40
CA SER A 17 3.61 3.67 14.12
C SER A 17 2.57 2.64 13.72
N GLY A 18 1.92 2.06 14.70
CA GLY A 18 0.87 1.07 14.49
C GLY A 18 1.38 -0.35 14.26
N GLY A 19 0.54 -1.33 14.55
CA GLY A 19 0.90 -2.75 14.46
C GLY A 19 1.05 -3.28 13.04
N GLN A 20 0.38 -2.66 12.06
CA GLN A 20 0.40 -3.15 10.67
C GLN A 20 1.79 -3.12 10.05
N GLY A 21 2.54 -2.05 10.23
CA GLY A 21 3.90 -1.94 9.68
C GLY A 21 4.86 -2.98 10.26
N ILE A 22 4.77 -3.21 11.56
CA ILE A 22 5.58 -4.22 12.26
C ILE A 22 5.17 -5.62 11.79
N TYR A 23 3.88 -5.89 11.70
CA TYR A 23 3.34 -7.17 11.25
C TYR A 23 3.79 -7.51 9.83
N VAL A 24 3.67 -6.55 8.90
CA VAL A 24 4.11 -6.73 7.51
C VAL A 24 5.61 -7.01 7.45
N TYR A 25 6.42 -6.26 8.22
CA TYR A 25 7.87 -6.47 8.29
C TYR A 25 8.22 -7.89 8.74
N GLU A 26 7.68 -8.32 9.89
CA GLU A 26 8.03 -9.61 10.49
C GLU A 26 7.51 -10.79 9.67
N LEU A 27 6.27 -10.72 9.18
CA LEU A 27 5.69 -11.81 8.41
C LEU A 27 6.35 -11.97 7.03
N SER A 28 6.62 -10.87 6.35
CA SER A 28 7.31 -10.92 5.05
C SER A 28 8.74 -11.43 5.19
N ARG A 29 9.43 -11.05 6.28
CA ARG A 29 10.75 -11.59 6.61
C ARG A 29 10.71 -13.09 6.85
N ALA A 30 9.73 -13.57 7.61
CA ALA A 30 9.57 -14.99 7.89
C ALA A 30 9.34 -15.80 6.61
N PHE A 31 8.50 -15.35 5.69
CA PHE A 31 8.30 -16.01 4.40
C PHE A 31 9.57 -16.01 3.55
N LYS A 32 10.31 -14.92 3.54
CA LYS A 32 11.61 -14.86 2.84
C LYS A 32 12.61 -15.85 3.44
N ASP A 33 12.71 -15.92 4.76
CA ASP A 33 13.62 -16.84 5.46
C ASP A 33 13.29 -18.31 5.19
N LEU A 34 12.01 -18.61 4.92
CA LEU A 34 11.57 -19.93 4.44
C LEU A 34 11.90 -20.19 2.96
N GLY A 35 12.47 -19.23 2.27
CA GLY A 35 12.92 -19.36 0.88
C GLY A 35 11.89 -18.94 -0.17
N HIS A 36 10.78 -18.32 0.22
CA HIS A 36 9.79 -17.79 -0.71
C HIS A 36 10.21 -16.42 -1.27
N LYS A 37 9.74 -16.10 -2.47
CA LYS A 37 9.84 -14.75 -3.02
C LYS A 37 8.63 -13.93 -2.56
N VAL A 38 8.88 -12.77 -1.97
CA VAL A 38 7.83 -11.93 -1.41
C VAL A 38 7.90 -10.54 -2.03
N ASP A 39 6.79 -10.11 -2.60
CA ASP A 39 6.57 -8.73 -3.03
C ASP A 39 5.52 -8.09 -2.11
N ILE A 40 5.85 -6.95 -1.54
CA ILE A 40 4.90 -6.14 -0.77
C ILE A 40 4.33 -5.07 -1.68
N ILE A 41 3.02 -5.06 -1.82
CA ILE A 41 2.28 -4.05 -2.60
C ILE A 41 1.61 -3.12 -1.59
N SER A 42 2.05 -1.87 -1.53
CA SER A 42 1.61 -0.93 -0.51
C SER A 42 1.23 0.43 -1.08
N GLY A 43 0.20 1.03 -0.48
CA GLY A 43 -0.07 2.45 -0.57
C GLY A 43 0.69 3.22 0.52
N PRO A 44 0.74 4.57 0.41
CA PRO A 44 1.40 5.40 1.43
C PRO A 44 0.61 5.40 2.75
N PRO A 45 1.27 5.53 3.90
CA PRO A 45 2.71 5.54 4.11
C PRO A 45 3.32 4.15 3.91
N TYR A 46 4.49 4.12 3.25
CA TYR A 46 5.12 2.86 2.85
C TYR A 46 5.84 2.19 4.01
N PRO A 47 5.87 0.84 4.06
CA PRO A 47 6.55 0.11 5.12
C PRO A 47 8.07 0.14 4.94
N LYS A 48 8.78 -0.05 6.06
CA LYS A 48 10.17 -0.48 6.05
C LYS A 48 10.21 -2.00 5.98
N LEU A 49 11.03 -2.54 5.10
CA LEU A 49 11.11 -3.99 4.86
C LEU A 49 12.53 -4.50 5.10
N ALA A 50 12.63 -5.81 5.36
CA ALA A 50 13.92 -6.50 5.42
C ALA A 50 14.56 -6.57 4.03
N ASP A 51 15.89 -6.71 3.99
CA ASP A 51 16.64 -6.83 2.74
C ASP A 51 16.16 -8.02 1.90
N GLY A 52 16.09 -7.84 0.59
CA GLY A 52 15.69 -8.88 -0.36
C GLY A 52 14.19 -9.04 -0.54
N ILE A 53 13.38 -8.21 0.11
CA ILE A 53 11.94 -8.12 -0.12
C ILE A 53 11.66 -6.94 -1.04
N ASN A 54 10.90 -7.18 -2.10
CA ASN A 54 10.58 -6.17 -3.08
C ASN A 54 9.36 -5.35 -2.63
N LEU A 55 9.48 -4.03 -2.67
CA LEU A 55 8.39 -3.10 -2.37
C LEU A 55 7.84 -2.50 -3.67
N ILE A 56 6.56 -2.75 -3.92
CA ILE A 56 5.83 -2.16 -5.03
C ILE A 56 4.96 -1.03 -4.48
N LYS A 57 5.33 0.19 -4.81
CA LYS A 57 4.65 1.40 -4.33
C LYS A 57 3.50 1.75 -5.27
N LEU A 58 2.27 1.67 -4.76
CA LEU A 58 1.11 2.22 -5.45
C LEU A 58 0.89 3.65 -4.96
N PRO A 59 0.93 4.65 -5.85
CA PRO A 59 0.83 6.04 -5.43
C PRO A 59 -0.55 6.37 -4.88
N GLY A 60 -0.60 7.25 -3.90
CA GLY A 60 -1.81 7.79 -3.30
C GLY A 60 -1.54 9.15 -2.68
N LEU A 61 -2.55 9.81 -2.16
CA LEU A 61 -2.42 11.14 -1.58
C LEU A 61 -1.88 11.15 -0.15
N ASP A 62 -1.83 10.00 0.52
CA ASP A 62 -1.45 9.88 1.94
C ASP A 62 -2.17 10.88 2.85
N LEU A 63 -3.49 10.95 2.71
CA LEU A 63 -4.33 11.86 3.48
C LEU A 63 -4.39 11.52 4.97
N PHE A 64 -3.99 10.30 5.33
CA PHE A 64 -3.95 9.86 6.72
C PHE A 64 -2.96 10.67 7.57
N SER A 65 -1.83 11.07 7.00
CA SER A 65 -0.79 11.83 7.67
C SER A 65 -1.12 13.33 7.77
N THR A 66 -2.17 13.80 7.08
CA THR A 66 -2.51 15.22 7.01
C THR A 66 -3.84 15.48 7.69
N PHE A 67 -3.80 16.30 8.75
CA PHE A 67 -4.98 16.66 9.54
C PHE A 67 -5.58 17.99 9.13
N ASN A 68 -4.79 18.91 8.53
CA ASN A 68 -5.22 20.23 8.14
C ASN A 68 -5.81 20.24 6.73
N PHE A 69 -6.90 20.95 6.54
CA PHE A 69 -7.52 21.16 5.22
C PHE A 69 -6.55 21.79 4.21
N ARG A 70 -5.76 22.77 4.65
CA ARG A 70 -4.75 23.43 3.79
C ARG A 70 -3.70 22.43 3.28
N ASP A 71 -3.21 21.55 4.17
CA ASP A 71 -2.21 20.55 3.81
C ASP A 71 -2.78 19.52 2.84
N ARG A 72 -4.04 19.11 3.02
CA ARG A 72 -4.74 18.24 2.07
C ARG A 72 -4.90 18.86 0.71
N LEU A 73 -5.26 20.16 0.65
CA LEU A 73 -5.33 20.92 -0.60
C LEU A 73 -3.97 20.97 -1.29
N ASN A 74 -2.89 21.25 -0.54
CA ASN A 74 -1.54 21.29 -1.10
C ASN A 74 -1.09 19.95 -1.67
N LEU A 75 -1.35 18.85 -0.97
CA LEU A 75 -1.06 17.51 -1.47
C LEU A 75 -1.79 17.23 -2.78
N PHE A 76 -3.07 17.57 -2.86
CA PHE A 76 -3.87 17.34 -4.04
C PHE A 76 -3.38 18.19 -5.23
N PHE A 77 -3.15 19.48 -5.03
CA PHE A 77 -2.73 20.39 -6.12
C PHE A 77 -1.28 20.20 -6.54
N ASN A 78 -0.40 19.74 -5.65
CA ASN A 78 1.02 19.53 -5.96
C ASN A 78 1.29 18.21 -6.69
N LYS A 79 0.37 17.25 -6.66
CA LYS A 79 0.52 16.01 -7.42
C LYS A 79 0.34 16.27 -8.91
N LYS A 80 1.38 15.97 -9.71
CA LYS A 80 1.40 16.29 -11.15
C LYS A 80 0.48 15.39 -11.98
N ASN A 81 0.45 14.10 -11.72
CA ASN A 81 -0.33 13.11 -12.48
C ASN A 81 -1.50 12.61 -11.62
N LYS A 82 -2.61 13.37 -11.62
CA LYS A 82 -3.82 13.00 -10.89
C LYS A 82 -4.62 11.99 -11.69
N ASP A 83 -5.00 10.88 -11.05
CA ASP A 83 -5.95 9.93 -11.60
C ASP A 83 -7.34 10.10 -10.96
N PHE A 84 -8.30 9.28 -11.39
CA PHE A 84 -9.66 9.32 -10.84
C PHE A 84 -9.69 9.01 -9.34
N ASP A 85 -8.85 8.08 -8.87
CA ASP A 85 -8.77 7.71 -7.47
C ASP A 85 -8.24 8.86 -6.60
N ASP A 86 -7.33 9.70 -7.12
CA ASP A 86 -6.86 10.90 -6.41
C ASP A 86 -7.99 11.91 -6.19
N TYR A 87 -8.82 12.16 -7.22
CA TYR A 87 -10.00 13.01 -7.09
C TYR A 87 -11.01 12.43 -6.09
N TYR A 88 -11.25 11.14 -6.15
CA TYR A 88 -12.14 10.45 -5.22
C TYR A 88 -11.63 10.56 -3.78
N GLU A 89 -10.36 10.27 -3.54
CA GLU A 89 -9.72 10.42 -2.22
C GLU A 89 -9.90 11.83 -1.66
N PHE A 90 -9.61 12.84 -2.48
CA PHE A 90 -9.70 14.23 -2.07
C PHE A 90 -11.14 14.62 -1.68
N PHE A 91 -12.12 14.33 -2.53
CA PHE A 91 -13.51 14.69 -2.27
C PHE A 91 -14.10 13.95 -1.07
N ILE A 92 -13.84 12.66 -0.95
CA ILE A 92 -14.33 11.88 0.20
C ILE A 92 -13.67 12.33 1.51
N ALA A 93 -12.38 12.70 1.47
CA ALA A 93 -11.70 13.24 2.64
C ALA A 93 -12.28 14.60 3.08
N LEU A 94 -12.77 15.43 2.14
CA LEU A 94 -13.42 16.70 2.46
C LEU A 94 -14.71 16.52 3.28
N ILE A 95 -15.44 15.43 3.04
CA ILE A 95 -16.68 15.12 3.76
C ILE A 95 -16.47 14.20 4.97
N GLY A 96 -15.20 14.01 5.40
CA GLY A 96 -14.85 13.23 6.59
C GLY A 96 -14.77 11.72 6.38
N GLY A 97 -14.77 11.24 5.15
CA GLY A 97 -14.62 9.83 4.83
C GLY A 97 -13.16 9.36 4.84
N PHE A 98 -12.98 8.04 4.78
CA PHE A 98 -11.66 7.38 4.70
C PHE A 98 -11.58 6.55 3.41
N PRO A 99 -11.17 7.16 2.28
CA PRO A 99 -11.24 6.51 0.97
C PRO A 99 -10.06 5.58 0.66
N GLU A 100 -8.97 5.63 1.43
CA GLU A 100 -7.70 4.99 1.07
C GLU A 100 -7.82 3.48 0.86
N MET A 101 -8.63 2.80 1.67
CA MET A 101 -8.81 1.35 1.53
C MET A 101 -9.43 0.98 0.18
N LYS A 102 -10.44 1.73 -0.26
CA LYS A 102 -11.11 1.49 -1.53
C LYS A 102 -10.21 1.83 -2.71
N THR A 103 -9.55 2.97 -2.68
CA THR A 103 -8.65 3.42 -3.76
C THR A 103 -7.42 2.53 -3.85
N PHE A 104 -6.85 2.11 -2.73
CA PHE A 104 -5.79 1.11 -2.72
C PHE A 104 -6.27 -0.21 -3.32
N GLY A 105 -7.45 -0.68 -2.96
CA GLY A 105 -8.04 -1.89 -3.52
C GLY A 105 -8.16 -1.83 -5.04
N ASN A 106 -8.64 -0.70 -5.59
CA ASN A 106 -8.72 -0.50 -7.03
C ASN A 106 -7.35 -0.52 -7.69
N ARG A 107 -6.37 0.17 -7.14
CA ARG A 107 -5.00 0.22 -7.66
C ARG A 107 -4.32 -1.15 -7.60
N ALA A 108 -4.48 -1.87 -6.49
CA ALA A 108 -3.94 -3.22 -6.32
C ALA A 108 -4.59 -4.20 -7.29
N LYS A 109 -5.90 -4.13 -7.48
CA LYS A 109 -6.62 -4.94 -8.47
C LYS A 109 -6.09 -4.71 -9.88
N ASN A 110 -5.92 -3.45 -10.29
CA ASN A 110 -5.39 -3.11 -11.60
C ASN A 110 -3.95 -3.63 -11.77
N TYR A 111 -3.12 -3.48 -10.76
CA TYR A 111 -1.75 -4.00 -10.79
C TYR A 111 -1.72 -5.53 -10.94
N LEU A 112 -2.50 -6.23 -10.12
CA LEU A 112 -2.55 -7.70 -10.12
C LEU A 112 -3.19 -8.28 -11.38
N SER A 113 -4.15 -7.57 -12.01
CA SER A 113 -4.84 -8.05 -13.21
C SER A 113 -3.90 -8.25 -14.40
N THR A 114 -2.79 -7.52 -14.45
CA THR A 114 -1.78 -7.64 -15.50
C THR A 114 -0.64 -8.62 -15.13
N ARG A 115 -0.65 -9.18 -13.93
CA ARG A 115 0.42 -10.02 -13.40
C ARG A 115 -0.13 -11.33 -12.83
N LYS A 116 0.12 -12.41 -13.57
CA LYS A 116 -0.33 -13.76 -13.20
C LYS A 116 0.79 -14.62 -12.61
N GLU A 117 1.82 -14.00 -12.09
CA GLU A 117 3.02 -14.68 -11.63
C GLU A 117 3.02 -15.07 -10.16
N TYR A 118 2.01 -14.65 -9.40
CA TYR A 118 1.91 -14.94 -7.98
C TYR A 118 1.18 -16.25 -7.72
N ASP A 119 1.76 -17.07 -6.83
CA ASP A 119 1.11 -18.30 -6.35
C ASP A 119 0.04 -17.97 -5.30
N PHE A 120 0.31 -16.95 -4.45
CA PHE A 120 -0.60 -16.51 -3.40
C PHE A 120 -0.65 -14.98 -3.34
N VAL A 121 -1.84 -14.48 -3.00
CA VAL A 121 -2.05 -13.07 -2.64
C VAL A 121 -2.61 -13.05 -1.24
N ILE A 122 -1.89 -12.40 -0.32
CA ILE A 122 -2.29 -12.25 1.08
C ILE A 122 -2.75 -10.79 1.25
N ASP A 123 -3.98 -10.63 1.68
CA ASP A 123 -4.58 -9.33 1.94
C ASP A 123 -4.51 -9.03 3.44
N ASN A 124 -3.68 -8.05 3.80
CA ASN A 124 -3.50 -7.58 5.18
C ASN A 124 -4.15 -6.20 5.32
N GLN A 125 -5.45 -6.19 5.62
CA GLN A 125 -6.24 -4.98 5.82
C GLN A 125 -6.48 -4.69 7.30
#